data_b724bd103a0d4180a4f46766bfa3ea5e
#
_entry.id   b724bd103a0d4180a4f46766bfa3ea5e
#
_cell.length_a   1.000
_cell.length_b   1.000
_cell.length_c   1.000
_cell.angle_alpha   90.00
_cell.angle_beta   90.00
_cell.angle_gamma   90.00
#
_symmetry.space_group_name_H-M   'P 1'
#
loop_
_entity.id
_entity.type
_entity.pdbx_description
1 polymer ?
#
loop_
_entity_poly.entity_id
_entity_poly.type
_entity_poly.pdbx_seq_one_letter_code
_entity_poly.pdbx_strand_id
1 'polypeptide(L)'
;MNRFGANSPSFFGRLVILILSIVASCGAAHAQTPDTMLNVSYDLSRELYKDINPAFIAKWKAQSGQTVKVNQSHGGSSRQAMSVIGGLDADVVTMNQSPDIDILVERGGLVAKDWRSAFPFEAAPYSTTTVLIVRKGNPRGIKDWPDLARSGLQVIVPNPKTSGNGRYTYLSAWGYALKAKGSDQAAKDFVKALFANVPVLDGGGRGATTTFAQRDIGDVLVTFENEYSSLVKEFGDKFEVVYPSLSIEATAPVAIVDAVTAKRNSRPLAKAYLDFLFSPEGQDIIAANSFRPRDPAALAKYKERFPPIQVFHVEDLLGGWDKVQKDHFADGANYDQIMAGR
;
A
#
# COMPACT_ATOMS: atom_id res chain seq x y z
N MET A 1 28.52 110.20 -13.68
CA MET A 1 27.78 110.56 -14.94
C MET A 1 27.19 109.27 -15.45
N ASN A 2 25.88 109.28 -15.59
CA ASN A 2 25.00 108.49 -16.45
C ASN A 2 25.09 106.97 -16.39
N ARG A 3 24.11 106.27 -15.93
CA ARG A 3 22.69 106.05 -16.32
C ARG A 3 22.49 104.74 -17.01
N PHE A 4 21.42 104.05 -16.54
CA PHE A 4 20.46 103.10 -17.15
C PHE A 4 20.94 101.65 -17.26
N GLY A 5 20.23 100.68 -16.94
CA GLY A 5 18.83 100.52 -16.57
C GLY A 5 18.41 99.12 -17.03
N ALA A 6 17.49 98.60 -16.29
CA ALA A 6 16.39 97.77 -16.72
C ALA A 6 16.58 96.18 -16.83
N ASN A 7 15.81 95.61 -15.96
CA ASN A 7 14.84 94.55 -16.22
C ASN A 7 15.30 93.11 -16.37
N SER A 8 14.91 92.41 -15.32
CA SER A 8 14.60 90.95 -15.32
C SER A 8 13.63 90.54 -16.43
N PRO A 9 13.56 89.24 -16.77
CA PRO A 9 12.53 88.44 -16.07
C PRO A 9 13.05 87.06 -15.64
N SER A 10 12.43 86.64 -14.53
CA SER A 10 12.39 85.30 -13.93
C SER A 10 12.04 84.22 -14.92
N PHE A 11 12.89 83.21 -15.06
CA PHE A 11 12.47 81.94 -15.63
C PHE A 11 12.30 80.91 -14.51
N PHE A 12 11.04 80.70 -14.13
CA PHE A 12 10.59 79.56 -13.32
C PHE A 12 10.79 78.28 -14.12
N GLY A 13 11.91 77.60 -13.90
CA GLY A 13 12.18 76.25 -14.40
C GLY A 13 11.32 75.27 -13.56
N ARG A 14 10.25 74.77 -14.13
CA ARG A 14 9.44 73.68 -13.56
C ARG A 14 10.31 72.41 -13.62
N LEU A 15 10.85 72.03 -12.45
CA LEU A 15 11.45 70.69 -12.26
C LEU A 15 10.30 69.67 -12.18
N VAL A 16 10.01 68.99 -13.28
CA VAL A 16 9.12 67.88 -13.35
C VAL A 16 9.85 66.66 -12.76
N ILE A 17 9.59 66.38 -11.49
CA ILE A 17 10.05 65.12 -10.85
C ILE A 17 9.19 64.01 -11.39
N LEU A 18 9.74 63.23 -12.35
CA LEU A 18 9.14 61.99 -12.84
C LEU A 18 9.36 60.91 -11.76
N ILE A 19 8.37 60.72 -10.88
CA ILE A 19 8.33 59.61 -9.93
C ILE A 19 8.07 58.35 -10.74
N LEU A 20 9.10 57.62 -11.09
CA LEU A 20 9.01 56.28 -11.67
C LEU A 20 8.54 55.34 -10.55
N SER A 21 7.27 55.09 -10.45
CA SER A 21 6.68 54.07 -9.56
C SER A 21 7.09 52.67 -10.10
N ILE A 22 8.19 52.15 -9.62
CA ILE A 22 8.55 50.74 -9.79
C ILE A 22 7.55 49.95 -8.92
N VAL A 23 6.45 49.53 -9.52
CA VAL A 23 5.61 48.49 -8.94
C VAL A 23 6.46 47.21 -8.95
N ALA A 24 7.15 46.97 -7.85
CA ALA A 24 7.76 45.68 -7.59
C ALA A 24 6.62 44.67 -7.44
N SER A 25 6.25 44.04 -8.56
CA SER A 25 5.43 42.84 -8.55
C SER A 25 6.26 41.78 -7.82
N CYS A 26 6.11 41.69 -6.50
CA CYS A 26 6.48 40.50 -5.75
C CYS A 26 5.56 39.38 -6.27
N GLY A 27 5.91 38.82 -7.42
CA GLY A 27 5.42 37.51 -7.81
C GLY A 27 5.85 36.56 -6.70
N ALA A 28 4.90 36.15 -5.86
CA ALA A 28 5.14 35.01 -4.98
C ALA A 28 5.65 33.90 -5.89
N ALA A 29 6.94 33.60 -5.81
CA ALA A 29 7.49 32.41 -6.45
C ALA A 29 6.77 31.21 -5.79
N HIS A 30 5.68 30.79 -6.39
CA HIS A 30 5.05 29.54 -6.01
C HIS A 30 6.13 28.49 -6.29
N ALA A 31 6.67 27.90 -5.23
CA ALA A 31 7.58 26.78 -5.36
C ALA A 31 6.90 25.76 -6.27
N GLN A 32 7.48 25.55 -7.45
CA GLN A 32 6.88 24.69 -8.46
C GLN A 32 6.78 23.27 -7.90
N THR A 33 5.59 22.70 -7.93
CA THR A 33 5.39 21.29 -7.57
C THR A 33 6.29 20.43 -8.45
N PRO A 34 7.06 19.48 -7.90
CA PRO A 34 7.96 18.67 -8.70
C PRO A 34 7.18 17.86 -9.76
N ASP A 35 7.84 17.60 -10.87
CA ASP A 35 7.30 16.82 -11.98
C ASP A 35 7.42 15.30 -11.77
N THR A 36 8.00 14.88 -10.65
CA THR A 36 8.21 13.47 -10.31
C THR A 36 7.82 13.18 -8.88
N MET A 37 7.25 12.01 -8.64
CA MET A 37 7.03 11.46 -7.30
C MET A 37 7.38 9.98 -7.24
N LEU A 38 7.65 9.46 -6.04
CA LEU A 38 7.88 8.05 -5.77
C LEU A 38 6.79 7.49 -4.87
N ASN A 39 6.08 6.47 -5.35
CA ASN A 39 5.22 5.61 -4.54
C ASN A 39 5.99 4.34 -4.16
N VAL A 40 6.13 4.10 -2.86
CA VAL A 40 6.71 2.87 -2.31
C VAL A 40 5.58 1.97 -1.85
N SER A 41 5.45 0.77 -2.45
CA SER A 41 4.31 -0.10 -2.23
C SER A 41 4.70 -1.57 -2.06
N TYR A 42 3.75 -2.37 -1.58
CA TYR A 42 3.93 -3.81 -1.55
C TYR A 42 3.82 -4.43 -2.96
N ASP A 43 4.41 -5.62 -3.13
CA ASP A 43 4.67 -6.23 -4.45
C ASP A 43 3.42 -6.70 -5.19
N LEU A 44 2.37 -7.16 -4.47
CA LEU A 44 1.13 -7.64 -5.09
C LEU A 44 0.22 -6.53 -5.63
N SER A 45 0.49 -5.26 -5.32
CA SER A 45 -0.21 -4.10 -5.89
C SER A 45 0.40 -3.58 -7.20
N ARG A 46 1.48 -4.19 -7.68
CA ARG A 46 2.19 -3.74 -8.89
C ARG A 46 1.28 -3.56 -10.10
N GLU A 47 0.41 -4.52 -10.36
CA GLU A 47 -0.49 -4.47 -11.52
C GLU A 47 -1.56 -3.37 -11.35
N LEU A 48 -2.08 -3.18 -10.14
CA LEU A 48 -2.99 -2.09 -9.82
C LEU A 48 -2.36 -0.73 -10.17
N TYR A 49 -1.12 -0.49 -9.76
CA TYR A 49 -0.47 0.80 -10.00
C TYR A 49 -0.06 1.01 -11.46
N LYS A 50 0.05 -0.03 -12.27
CA LYS A 50 0.18 0.13 -13.73
C LYS A 50 -1.06 0.78 -14.37
N ASP A 51 -2.23 0.56 -13.79
CA ASP A 51 -3.49 1.14 -14.27
C ASP A 51 -3.80 2.47 -13.56
N ILE A 52 -3.55 2.59 -12.26
CA ILE A 52 -3.76 3.82 -11.47
C ILE A 52 -2.89 4.97 -12.00
N ASN A 53 -1.59 4.72 -12.24
CA ASN A 53 -0.66 5.80 -12.56
C ASN A 53 -1.01 6.55 -13.85
N PRO A 54 -1.28 5.89 -14.98
CA PRO A 54 -1.68 6.59 -16.21
C PRO A 54 -2.97 7.40 -16.06
N ALA A 55 -3.96 6.85 -15.36
CA ALA A 55 -5.24 7.52 -15.11
C ALA A 55 -5.04 8.77 -14.21
N PHE A 56 -4.29 8.63 -13.12
CA PHE A 56 -3.93 9.77 -12.28
C PHE A 56 -3.16 10.85 -13.05
N ILE A 57 -2.13 10.48 -13.82
CA ILE A 57 -1.30 11.43 -14.59
C ILE A 57 -2.17 12.21 -15.59
N ALA A 58 -3.09 11.55 -16.28
CA ALA A 58 -4.02 12.20 -17.19
C ALA A 58 -4.93 13.20 -16.47
N LYS A 59 -5.50 12.80 -15.32
CA LYS A 59 -6.35 13.66 -14.49
C LYS A 59 -5.59 14.85 -13.91
N TRP A 60 -4.39 14.63 -13.38
CA TRP A 60 -3.54 15.70 -12.86
C TRP A 60 -3.20 16.71 -13.95
N LYS A 61 -2.81 16.25 -15.13
CA LYS A 61 -2.53 17.12 -16.26
C LYS A 61 -3.73 17.95 -16.68
N ALA A 62 -4.92 17.35 -16.72
CA ALA A 62 -6.16 18.07 -17.06
C ALA A 62 -6.50 19.16 -16.03
N GLN A 63 -6.22 18.94 -14.76
CA GLN A 63 -6.52 19.86 -13.65
C GLN A 63 -5.47 20.94 -13.44
N SER A 64 -4.19 20.60 -13.53
CA SER A 64 -3.07 21.48 -13.20
C SER A 64 -2.30 22.01 -14.40
N GLY A 65 -2.50 21.43 -15.59
CA GLY A 65 -1.66 21.68 -16.77
C GLY A 65 -0.27 21.02 -16.73
N GLN A 66 0.12 20.44 -15.58
CA GLN A 66 1.43 19.85 -15.37
C GLN A 66 1.45 18.35 -15.72
N THR A 67 2.45 17.94 -16.49
CA THR A 67 2.74 16.51 -16.69
C THR A 67 3.68 16.03 -15.59
N VAL A 68 3.32 14.92 -14.93
CA VAL A 68 4.11 14.33 -13.85
C VAL A 68 4.49 12.89 -14.18
N LYS A 69 5.57 12.40 -13.56
CA LYS A 69 5.98 11.00 -13.59
C LYS A 69 5.84 10.39 -12.21
N VAL A 70 5.12 9.28 -12.12
CA VAL A 70 4.98 8.49 -10.89
C VAL A 70 5.93 7.30 -10.98
N ASN A 71 7.01 7.33 -10.20
CA ASN A 71 7.94 6.22 -10.05
C ASN A 71 7.39 5.24 -9.00
N GLN A 72 7.80 3.97 -9.11
CA GLN A 72 7.33 2.90 -8.24
C GLN A 72 8.51 2.11 -7.66
N SER A 73 8.40 1.77 -6.37
CA SER A 73 9.23 0.75 -5.73
C SER A 73 8.32 -0.32 -5.13
N HIS A 74 8.52 -1.57 -5.50
CA HIS A 74 7.69 -2.70 -5.07
C HIS A 74 8.52 -3.78 -4.38
N GLY A 75 8.03 -4.29 -3.25
CA GLY A 75 8.67 -5.37 -2.49
C GLY A 75 7.76 -5.87 -1.38
N GLY A 76 8.24 -6.76 -0.54
CA GLY A 76 7.51 -7.13 0.67
C GLY A 76 7.25 -5.89 1.52
N SER A 77 6.01 -5.70 1.98
CA SER A 77 5.54 -4.44 2.60
C SER A 77 6.45 -3.98 3.75
N SER A 78 6.77 -4.86 4.69
CA SER A 78 7.65 -4.52 5.81
C SER A 78 9.08 -4.19 5.38
N ARG A 79 9.59 -4.87 4.31
CA ARG A 79 10.89 -4.53 3.72
C ARG A 79 10.86 -3.13 3.10
N GLN A 80 9.78 -2.77 2.43
CA GLN A 80 9.62 -1.44 1.83
C GLN A 80 9.57 -0.34 2.90
N ALA A 81 8.84 -0.56 4.01
CA ALA A 81 8.86 0.36 5.14
C ALA A 81 10.28 0.58 5.69
N MET A 82 11.06 -0.50 5.85
CA MET A 82 12.46 -0.41 6.29
C MET A 82 13.35 0.30 5.27
N SER A 83 13.08 0.19 3.98
CA SER A 83 13.82 0.92 2.94
C SER A 83 13.56 2.43 3.04
N VAL A 84 12.33 2.85 3.33
CA VAL A 84 11.99 4.27 3.55
C VAL A 84 12.68 4.80 4.82
N ILE A 85 12.70 4.03 5.92
CA ILE A 85 13.47 4.37 7.13
C ILE A 85 14.97 4.50 6.80
N GLY A 86 15.48 3.63 5.93
CA GLY A 86 16.87 3.62 5.47
C GLY A 86 17.24 4.73 4.47
N GLY A 87 16.31 5.64 4.16
CA GLY A 87 16.56 6.83 3.33
C GLY A 87 16.07 6.73 1.88
N LEU A 88 15.17 5.78 1.56
CA LEU A 88 14.48 5.83 0.26
C LEU A 88 13.46 6.97 0.27
N ASP A 89 13.71 8.00 -0.53
CA ASP A 89 12.93 9.25 -0.61
C ASP A 89 11.55 9.02 -1.26
N ALA A 90 10.65 8.36 -0.55
CA ALA A 90 9.27 8.14 -0.97
C ALA A 90 8.41 9.38 -0.72
N ASP A 91 7.61 9.80 -1.68
CA ASP A 91 6.59 10.85 -1.48
C ASP A 91 5.34 10.27 -0.79
N VAL A 92 4.98 9.06 -1.17
CA VAL A 92 3.87 8.30 -0.58
C VAL A 92 4.25 6.84 -0.34
N VAL A 93 3.60 6.25 0.64
CA VAL A 93 3.64 4.81 0.89
C VAL A 93 2.25 4.23 0.74
N THR A 94 2.17 3.05 0.11
CA THR A 94 0.93 2.30 -0.09
C THR A 94 1.18 0.86 0.35
N MET A 95 0.95 0.61 1.63
CA MET A 95 1.30 -0.64 2.32
C MET A 95 0.10 -1.58 2.36
N ASN A 96 0.29 -2.80 2.85
CA ASN A 96 -0.80 -3.74 3.03
C ASN A 96 -1.13 -4.04 4.50
N GLN A 97 -0.54 -3.29 5.42
CA GLN A 97 -0.82 -3.39 6.87
C GLN A 97 -0.41 -2.11 7.60
N SER A 98 -1.17 -1.73 8.62
CA SER A 98 -0.94 -0.51 9.40
C SER A 98 0.43 -0.45 10.10
N PRO A 99 0.97 -1.53 10.70
CA PRO A 99 2.28 -1.49 11.35
C PRO A 99 3.44 -1.04 10.45
N ASP A 100 3.32 -1.24 9.14
CA ASP A 100 4.36 -0.78 8.20
C ASP A 100 4.35 0.74 8.00
N ILE A 101 3.24 1.42 8.31
CA ILE A 101 3.17 2.89 8.38
C ILE A 101 3.52 3.37 9.78
N ASP A 102 3.04 2.68 10.82
CA ASP A 102 3.31 3.06 12.22
C ASP A 102 4.82 3.10 12.51
N ILE A 103 5.59 2.18 11.98
CA ILE A 103 7.05 2.19 12.15
C ILE A 103 7.73 3.41 11.48
N LEU A 104 7.14 3.99 10.44
CA LEU A 104 7.61 5.24 9.81
C LEU A 104 7.35 6.45 10.70
N VAL A 105 6.25 6.40 11.49
CA VAL A 105 5.95 7.40 12.53
C VAL A 105 6.96 7.28 13.66
N GLU A 106 7.08 6.07 14.23
CA GLU A 106 7.81 5.82 15.48
C GLU A 106 9.33 5.96 15.33
N ARG A 107 9.92 5.34 14.29
CA ARG A 107 11.37 5.25 14.14
C ARG A 107 11.97 6.38 13.30
N GLY A 108 11.19 6.99 12.44
CA GLY A 108 11.70 7.98 11.50
C GLY A 108 11.12 9.38 11.69
N GLY A 109 9.97 9.53 12.34
CA GLY A 109 9.20 10.77 12.30
C GLY A 109 8.89 11.21 10.87
N LEU A 110 8.82 10.22 9.94
CA LEU A 110 8.70 10.46 8.50
C LEU A 110 7.26 10.73 8.09
N VAL A 111 6.31 10.16 8.83
CA VAL A 111 4.86 10.22 8.59
C VAL A 111 4.19 10.86 9.80
N ALA A 112 3.14 11.64 9.59
CA ALA A 112 2.37 12.26 10.66
C ALA A 112 1.70 11.22 11.56
N LYS A 113 1.59 11.50 12.87
CA LYS A 113 1.01 10.57 13.86
C LYS A 113 -0.46 10.26 13.60
N ASP A 114 -1.18 11.22 13.04
CA ASP A 114 -2.60 11.16 12.72
C ASP A 114 -2.89 10.68 11.27
N TRP A 115 -1.95 9.98 10.67
CA TRP A 115 -2.03 9.52 9.28
C TRP A 115 -3.32 8.75 8.94
N ARG A 116 -3.86 7.99 9.93
CA ARG A 116 -5.10 7.23 9.73
C ARG A 116 -6.30 8.12 9.45
N SER A 117 -6.33 9.34 10.01
CA SER A 117 -7.42 10.30 9.81
C SER A 117 -7.23 11.21 8.60
N ALA A 118 -6.07 11.12 7.91
CA ALA A 118 -5.76 11.96 6.76
C ALA A 118 -6.62 11.63 5.51
N PHE A 119 -7.16 10.40 5.44
CA PHE A 119 -7.99 9.91 4.34
C PHE A 119 -9.14 9.04 4.88
N PRO A 120 -10.20 8.81 4.08
CA PRO A 120 -11.33 7.96 4.50
C PRO A 120 -10.91 6.52 4.85
N PHE A 121 -11.75 5.82 5.62
CA PHE A 121 -11.58 4.40 5.97
C PHE A 121 -10.23 4.11 6.63
N GLU A 122 -9.81 4.96 7.58
CA GLU A 122 -8.49 4.87 8.22
C GLU A 122 -7.33 4.87 7.21
N ALA A 123 -7.47 5.72 6.18
CA ALA A 123 -6.53 5.83 5.05
C ALA A 123 -6.36 4.52 4.25
N ALA A 124 -7.37 3.65 4.20
CA ALA A 124 -7.34 2.39 3.45
C ALA A 124 -8.30 2.40 2.26
N PRO A 125 -7.85 2.76 1.04
CA PRO A 125 -8.71 2.88 -0.15
C PRO A 125 -9.31 1.55 -0.62
N TYR A 126 -8.76 0.43 -0.23
CA TYR A 126 -9.25 -0.91 -0.58
C TYR A 126 -8.81 -1.94 0.46
N SER A 127 -9.38 -3.12 0.33
CA SER A 127 -8.96 -4.31 1.07
C SER A 127 -8.84 -5.51 0.14
N THR A 128 -8.34 -6.59 0.70
CA THR A 128 -8.30 -7.92 0.09
C THR A 128 -8.46 -8.97 1.18
N THR A 129 -8.41 -10.24 0.84
CA THR A 129 -8.45 -11.33 1.80
C THR A 129 -7.50 -12.44 1.40
N THR A 130 -7.16 -13.33 2.35
CA THR A 130 -6.32 -14.48 2.09
C THR A 130 -7.14 -15.62 1.49
N VAL A 131 -6.63 -16.20 0.41
CA VAL A 131 -7.23 -17.35 -0.29
C VAL A 131 -6.20 -18.45 -0.51
N LEU A 132 -6.66 -19.64 -0.91
CA LEU A 132 -5.83 -20.78 -1.24
C LEU A 132 -5.87 -20.98 -2.75
N ILE A 133 -4.73 -20.87 -3.43
CA ILE A 133 -4.63 -21.12 -4.86
C ILE A 133 -4.03 -22.50 -5.07
N VAL A 134 -4.73 -23.35 -5.80
CA VAL A 134 -4.36 -24.73 -6.04
C VAL A 134 -4.13 -24.98 -7.53
N ARG A 135 -3.48 -26.09 -7.85
CA ARG A 135 -3.33 -26.56 -9.22
C ARG A 135 -4.69 -26.89 -9.83
N LYS A 136 -4.83 -26.79 -11.15
CA LYS A 136 -6.06 -27.10 -11.88
C LYS A 136 -6.56 -28.52 -11.52
N GLY A 137 -7.88 -28.61 -11.26
CA GLY A 137 -8.52 -29.84 -10.83
C GLY A 137 -8.28 -30.20 -9.38
N ASN A 138 -7.60 -29.35 -8.61
CA ASN A 138 -7.35 -29.52 -7.18
C ASN A 138 -6.90 -30.96 -6.79
N PRO A 139 -5.79 -31.47 -7.32
CA PRO A 139 -5.40 -32.89 -7.20
C PRO A 139 -5.12 -33.31 -5.75
N ARG A 140 -4.90 -32.36 -4.84
CA ARG A 140 -4.70 -32.62 -3.40
C ARG A 140 -5.97 -32.52 -2.58
N GLY A 141 -7.11 -32.16 -3.21
CA GLY A 141 -8.41 -32.05 -2.55
C GLY A 141 -8.43 -31.01 -1.43
N ILE A 142 -7.76 -29.87 -1.62
CA ILE A 142 -7.71 -28.77 -0.65
C ILE A 142 -9.07 -28.07 -0.63
N LYS A 143 -9.68 -27.97 0.55
CA LYS A 143 -10.99 -27.32 0.72
C LYS A 143 -10.95 -26.18 1.74
N ASP A 144 -10.10 -26.31 2.77
CA ASP A 144 -10.02 -25.34 3.86
C ASP A 144 -8.69 -25.45 4.61
N TRP A 145 -8.47 -24.60 5.60
CA TRP A 145 -7.27 -24.50 6.42
C TRP A 145 -6.77 -25.84 6.98
N PRO A 146 -7.62 -26.76 7.53
CA PRO A 146 -7.15 -28.04 8.07
C PRO A 146 -6.37 -28.88 7.06
N ASP A 147 -6.70 -28.78 5.79
CA ASP A 147 -6.02 -29.53 4.74
C ASP A 147 -4.55 -29.14 4.63
N LEU A 148 -4.20 -27.88 4.94
CA LEU A 148 -2.83 -27.37 4.84
C LEU A 148 -1.89 -27.96 5.90
N ALA A 149 -2.43 -28.53 6.97
CA ALA A 149 -1.66 -29.18 8.03
C ALA A 149 -1.45 -30.69 7.77
N ARG A 150 -1.98 -31.25 6.67
CA ARG A 150 -1.77 -32.67 6.31
C ARG A 150 -0.31 -32.93 5.94
N SER A 151 0.26 -34.01 6.44
CA SER A 151 1.61 -34.44 6.10
C SER A 151 1.76 -34.73 4.60
N GLY A 152 2.92 -34.39 4.03
CA GLY A 152 3.24 -34.63 2.61
C GLY A 152 2.64 -33.61 1.64
N LEU A 153 2.05 -32.51 2.15
CA LEU A 153 1.65 -31.36 1.36
C LEU A 153 2.78 -30.34 1.31
N GLN A 154 2.90 -29.63 0.20
CA GLN A 154 3.81 -28.49 0.07
C GLN A 154 3.01 -27.19 -0.03
N VAL A 155 3.11 -26.36 1.01
CA VAL A 155 2.42 -25.08 1.12
C VAL A 155 3.39 -23.93 0.82
N ILE A 156 3.09 -23.11 -0.15
CA ILE A 156 3.88 -21.92 -0.49
C ILE A 156 3.28 -20.69 0.18
N VAL A 157 4.10 -20.00 0.97
CA VAL A 157 3.74 -18.77 1.67
C VAL A 157 4.93 -17.80 1.66
N PRO A 158 4.72 -16.48 1.61
CA PRO A 158 5.81 -15.54 1.81
C PRO A 158 6.21 -15.43 3.28
N ASN A 159 7.42 -14.95 3.54
CA ASN A 159 7.99 -14.84 4.88
C ASN A 159 7.28 -13.75 5.71
N PRO A 160 6.66 -14.08 6.85
CA PRO A 160 5.99 -13.13 7.73
C PRO A 160 6.91 -12.03 8.33
N LYS A 161 8.23 -12.25 8.39
CA LYS A 161 9.18 -11.23 8.87
C LYS A 161 9.43 -10.11 7.84
N THR A 162 9.16 -10.34 6.56
CA THR A 162 9.49 -9.39 5.47
C THR A 162 8.30 -8.99 4.61
N SER A 163 7.18 -9.69 4.76
CA SER A 163 6.00 -9.56 3.90
C SER A 163 4.72 -9.45 4.73
N GLY A 164 3.96 -8.39 4.51
CA GLY A 164 2.62 -8.29 5.10
C GLY A 164 1.67 -9.38 4.58
N ASN A 165 1.78 -9.80 3.32
CA ASN A 165 1.05 -10.96 2.82
C ASN A 165 1.37 -12.22 3.64
N GLY A 166 2.64 -12.44 3.98
CA GLY A 166 3.04 -13.54 4.86
C GLY A 166 2.47 -13.41 6.27
N ARG A 167 2.42 -12.19 6.83
CA ARG A 167 1.78 -11.95 8.13
C ARG A 167 0.30 -12.26 8.08
N TYR A 168 -0.42 -11.77 7.07
CA TYR A 168 -1.83 -12.08 6.93
C TYR A 168 -2.10 -13.57 6.70
N THR A 169 -1.25 -14.29 5.96
CA THR A 169 -1.33 -15.75 5.83
C THR A 169 -1.21 -16.45 7.19
N TYR A 170 -0.20 -16.08 7.97
CA TYR A 170 0.01 -16.61 9.32
C TYR A 170 -1.18 -16.29 10.24
N LEU A 171 -1.64 -15.01 10.25
CA LEU A 171 -2.75 -14.57 11.08
C LEU A 171 -4.10 -15.18 10.67
N SER A 172 -4.31 -15.41 9.37
CA SER A 172 -5.52 -16.10 8.88
C SER A 172 -5.59 -17.53 9.43
N ALA A 173 -4.48 -18.26 9.34
CA ALA A 173 -4.39 -19.63 9.88
C ALA A 173 -4.55 -19.65 11.40
N TRP A 174 -3.94 -18.68 12.10
CA TRP A 174 -4.08 -18.56 13.56
C TRP A 174 -5.52 -18.24 13.96
N GLY A 175 -6.12 -17.22 13.34
CA GLY A 175 -7.50 -16.80 13.64
C GLY A 175 -8.53 -17.89 13.34
N TYR A 176 -8.35 -18.62 12.24
CA TYR A 176 -9.15 -19.81 11.95
C TYR A 176 -9.06 -20.83 13.09
N ALA A 177 -7.85 -21.22 13.48
CA ALA A 177 -7.64 -22.23 14.51
C ALA A 177 -8.10 -21.76 15.89
N LEU A 178 -7.87 -20.49 16.23
CA LEU A 178 -8.35 -19.88 17.48
C LEU A 178 -9.89 -19.98 17.57
N LYS A 179 -10.58 -19.61 16.50
CA LYS A 179 -12.05 -19.66 16.44
C LYS A 179 -12.60 -21.08 16.43
N ALA A 180 -11.92 -22.01 15.77
CA ALA A 180 -12.34 -23.40 15.67
C ALA A 180 -12.04 -24.24 16.93
N LYS A 181 -10.93 -23.91 17.64
CA LYS A 181 -10.41 -24.74 18.75
C LYS A 181 -10.41 -24.04 20.12
N GLY A 182 -10.65 -22.72 20.18
CA GLY A 182 -10.90 -21.97 21.39
C GLY A 182 -9.68 -21.63 22.25
N SER A 183 -8.43 -21.87 21.79
CA SER A 183 -7.23 -21.51 22.57
C SER A 183 -6.04 -21.13 21.70
N ASP A 184 -5.19 -20.22 22.20
CA ASP A 184 -3.96 -19.80 21.56
C ASP A 184 -2.95 -20.95 21.40
N GLN A 185 -2.90 -21.89 22.36
CA GLN A 185 -2.03 -23.06 22.25
C GLN A 185 -2.44 -23.96 21.08
N ALA A 186 -3.75 -24.23 20.93
CA ALA A 186 -4.24 -25.01 19.81
C ALA A 186 -4.07 -24.31 18.45
N ALA A 187 -4.16 -22.96 18.43
CA ALA A 187 -3.85 -22.17 17.25
C ALA A 187 -2.35 -22.26 16.90
N LYS A 188 -1.47 -22.16 17.89
CA LYS A 188 -0.03 -22.30 17.71
C LYS A 188 0.36 -23.68 17.16
N ASP A 189 -0.20 -24.74 17.72
CA ASP A 189 0.06 -26.11 17.28
C ASP A 189 -0.42 -26.32 15.82
N PHE A 190 -1.57 -25.77 15.47
CA PHE A 190 -2.08 -25.82 14.10
C PHE A 190 -1.17 -25.07 13.11
N VAL A 191 -0.78 -23.83 13.44
CA VAL A 191 0.10 -23.03 12.58
C VAL A 191 1.47 -23.69 12.46
N LYS A 192 1.99 -24.30 13.54
CA LYS A 192 3.22 -25.10 13.50
C LYS A 192 3.11 -26.26 12.52
N ALA A 193 2.00 -27.01 12.55
CA ALA A 193 1.78 -28.11 11.62
C ALA A 193 1.68 -27.65 10.16
N LEU A 194 0.99 -26.52 9.91
CA LEU A 194 0.92 -25.90 8.58
C LEU A 194 2.32 -25.48 8.10
N PHE A 195 3.06 -24.74 8.93
CA PHE A 195 4.39 -24.25 8.55
C PHE A 195 5.43 -25.36 8.40
N ALA A 196 5.24 -26.53 9.03
CA ALA A 196 6.06 -27.72 8.76
C ALA A 196 5.97 -28.18 7.29
N ASN A 197 4.89 -27.87 6.60
CA ASN A 197 4.69 -28.15 5.18
C ASN A 197 5.20 -27.04 4.24
N VAL A 198 5.83 -25.97 4.76
CA VAL A 198 6.31 -24.83 3.96
C VAL A 198 7.79 -25.07 3.59
N PRO A 199 8.11 -25.47 2.35
CA PRO A 199 9.49 -25.82 1.96
C PRO A 199 10.39 -24.59 1.79
N VAL A 200 9.81 -23.41 1.46
CA VAL A 200 10.54 -22.18 1.18
C VAL A 200 9.74 -20.96 1.66
N LEU A 201 10.45 -19.94 2.13
CA LEU A 201 9.91 -18.67 2.56
C LEU A 201 10.45 -17.56 1.66
N ASP A 202 9.66 -17.17 0.67
CA ASP A 202 10.01 -16.07 -0.23
C ASP A 202 9.89 -14.72 0.48
N GLY A 203 10.68 -13.72 0.04
CA GLY A 203 10.77 -12.43 0.69
C GLY A 203 9.54 -11.52 0.51
N GLY A 204 8.55 -11.93 -0.30
CA GLY A 204 7.31 -11.20 -0.57
C GLY A 204 6.31 -12.05 -1.32
N GLY A 205 5.08 -11.55 -1.48
CA GLY A 205 3.98 -12.27 -2.13
C GLY A 205 4.31 -12.64 -3.58
N ARG A 206 4.89 -11.72 -4.35
CA ARG A 206 5.27 -12.00 -5.74
C ARG A 206 6.36 -13.07 -5.86
N GLY A 207 7.28 -13.15 -4.91
CA GLY A 207 8.27 -14.24 -4.83
C GLY A 207 7.59 -15.59 -4.65
N ALA A 208 6.64 -15.68 -3.71
CA ALA A 208 5.86 -16.89 -3.46
C ALA A 208 5.02 -17.30 -4.70
N THR A 209 4.39 -16.33 -5.37
CA THR A 209 3.68 -16.57 -6.64
C THR A 209 4.63 -17.12 -7.72
N THR A 210 5.84 -16.56 -7.86
CA THR A 210 6.86 -17.05 -8.80
C THR A 210 7.30 -18.48 -8.47
N THR A 211 7.54 -18.76 -7.19
CA THR A 211 7.91 -20.11 -6.74
C THR A 211 6.82 -21.12 -7.07
N PHE A 212 5.55 -20.77 -6.79
CA PHE A 212 4.42 -21.63 -7.09
C PHE A 212 4.16 -21.76 -8.60
N ALA A 213 3.97 -20.64 -9.32
CA ALA A 213 3.42 -20.67 -10.67
C ALA A 213 4.47 -20.87 -11.77
N GLN A 214 5.69 -20.29 -11.62
CA GLN A 214 6.73 -20.35 -12.65
C GLN A 214 7.73 -21.49 -12.40
N ARG A 215 8.09 -21.73 -11.12
CA ARG A 215 9.04 -22.81 -10.77
C ARG A 215 8.34 -24.15 -10.54
N ASP A 216 7.03 -24.17 -10.54
CA ASP A 216 6.17 -25.34 -10.35
C ASP A 216 6.41 -26.05 -9.01
N ILE A 217 6.74 -25.29 -7.95
CA ILE A 217 6.98 -25.81 -6.60
C ILE A 217 5.73 -25.60 -5.75
N GLY A 218 5.32 -26.63 -5.01
CA GLY A 218 4.20 -26.59 -4.08
C GLY A 218 2.87 -27.05 -4.65
N ASP A 219 2.02 -27.53 -3.76
CA ASP A 219 0.66 -28.00 -4.05
C ASP A 219 -0.37 -26.89 -3.92
N VAL A 220 -0.14 -25.94 -3.02
CA VAL A 220 -1.02 -24.80 -2.71
C VAL A 220 -0.21 -23.55 -2.39
N LEU A 221 -0.65 -22.42 -2.93
CA LEU A 221 -0.15 -21.09 -2.60
C LEU A 221 -1.19 -20.40 -1.72
N VAL A 222 -0.79 -19.93 -0.54
CA VAL A 222 -1.62 -19.10 0.31
C VAL A 222 -1.24 -17.64 0.08
N THR A 223 -2.17 -16.85 -0.46
CA THR A 223 -1.90 -15.48 -0.88
C THR A 223 -3.17 -14.61 -0.87
N PHE A 224 -3.05 -13.37 -1.32
CA PHE A 224 -4.20 -12.46 -1.46
C PHE A 224 -5.07 -12.81 -2.67
N GLU A 225 -6.37 -12.54 -2.54
CA GLU A 225 -7.42 -12.82 -3.54
C GLU A 225 -7.08 -12.27 -4.94
N ASN A 226 -6.53 -11.06 -5.02
CA ASN A 226 -6.17 -10.42 -6.30
C ASN A 226 -5.11 -11.19 -7.10
N GLU A 227 -4.26 -12.00 -6.45
CA GLU A 227 -3.24 -12.79 -7.15
C GLU A 227 -3.82 -13.87 -8.05
N TYR A 228 -5.00 -14.42 -7.72
CA TYR A 228 -5.66 -15.38 -8.60
C TYR A 228 -5.95 -14.78 -9.97
N SER A 229 -6.49 -13.55 -10.01
CA SER A 229 -6.74 -12.87 -11.28
C SER A 229 -5.45 -12.60 -12.08
N SER A 230 -4.36 -12.26 -11.39
CA SER A 230 -3.05 -12.08 -12.01
C SER A 230 -2.52 -13.39 -12.60
N LEU A 231 -2.68 -14.49 -11.87
CA LEU A 231 -2.29 -15.84 -12.33
C LEU A 231 -3.08 -16.31 -13.54
N VAL A 232 -4.40 -16.10 -13.54
CA VAL A 232 -5.25 -16.44 -14.70
C VAL A 232 -4.85 -15.62 -15.93
N LYS A 233 -4.55 -14.33 -15.75
CA LYS A 233 -4.12 -13.45 -16.85
C LYS A 233 -2.77 -13.87 -17.43
N GLU A 234 -1.83 -14.32 -16.60
CA GLU A 234 -0.46 -14.67 -17.02
C GLU A 234 -0.33 -16.12 -17.51
N PHE A 235 -1.00 -17.07 -16.85
CA PHE A 235 -0.82 -18.52 -17.06
C PHE A 235 -2.06 -19.23 -17.65
N GLY A 236 -3.18 -18.51 -17.82
CA GLY A 236 -4.45 -19.11 -18.25
C GLY A 236 -5.07 -19.98 -17.17
N ASP A 237 -5.74 -21.05 -17.57
CA ASP A 237 -6.55 -21.93 -16.72
C ASP A 237 -5.71 -23.04 -16.05
N LYS A 238 -4.57 -22.67 -15.44
CA LYS A 238 -3.69 -23.63 -14.75
C LYS A 238 -3.95 -23.76 -13.25
N PHE A 239 -4.72 -22.85 -12.68
CA PHE A 239 -4.94 -22.76 -11.24
C PHE A 239 -6.41 -22.56 -10.93
N GLU A 240 -6.79 -22.91 -9.70
CA GLU A 240 -8.12 -22.70 -9.13
C GLU A 240 -7.98 -21.99 -7.79
N VAL A 241 -8.97 -21.16 -7.44
CA VAL A 241 -9.04 -20.52 -6.13
C VAL A 241 -10.00 -21.26 -5.23
N VAL A 242 -9.55 -21.53 -4.01
CA VAL A 242 -10.38 -22.06 -2.92
C VAL A 242 -10.53 -20.96 -1.87
N TYR A 243 -11.77 -20.59 -1.60
CA TYR A 243 -12.10 -19.64 -0.53
C TYR A 243 -12.27 -20.44 0.77
N PRO A 244 -11.42 -20.18 1.78
CA PRO A 244 -11.54 -20.90 3.05
C PRO A 244 -12.80 -20.47 3.81
N SER A 245 -13.26 -21.32 4.75
CA SER A 245 -14.45 -21.07 5.56
C SER A 245 -14.36 -19.79 6.40
N LEU A 246 -13.17 -19.38 6.77
CA LEU A 246 -12.87 -18.14 7.48
C LEU A 246 -11.54 -17.56 6.97
N SER A 247 -11.50 -16.29 6.70
CA SER A 247 -10.29 -15.56 6.33
C SER A 247 -10.15 -14.28 7.14
N ILE A 248 -9.19 -13.43 6.77
CA ILE A 248 -8.92 -12.14 7.40
C ILE A 248 -9.15 -11.02 6.39
N GLU A 249 -9.71 -9.88 6.82
CA GLU A 249 -9.67 -8.67 6.00
C GLU A 249 -8.27 -8.05 6.07
N ALA A 250 -7.61 -7.95 4.93
CA ALA A 250 -6.34 -7.27 4.79
C ALA A 250 -6.59 -5.89 4.19
N THR A 251 -6.57 -4.86 5.03
CA THR A 251 -6.68 -3.47 4.60
C THR A 251 -5.36 -2.99 4.01
N ALA A 252 -5.44 -2.14 2.98
CA ALA A 252 -4.28 -1.57 2.30
C ALA A 252 -4.14 -0.07 2.63
N PRO A 253 -3.52 0.28 3.76
CA PRO A 253 -3.39 1.67 4.18
C PRO A 253 -2.35 2.43 3.35
N VAL A 254 -2.58 3.74 3.24
CA VAL A 254 -1.72 4.65 2.51
C VAL A 254 -1.36 5.86 3.37
N ALA A 255 -0.18 6.45 3.13
CA ALA A 255 0.21 7.67 3.84
C ALA A 255 1.14 8.54 2.98
N ILE A 256 1.11 9.84 3.25
CA ILE A 256 2.10 10.80 2.76
C ILE A 256 3.34 10.69 3.64
N VAL A 257 4.51 10.66 3.03
CA VAL A 257 5.78 10.75 3.75
C VAL A 257 6.12 12.22 3.96
N ASP A 258 5.60 12.79 5.05
CA ASP A 258 5.61 14.23 5.32
C ASP A 258 7.01 14.82 5.31
N ALA A 259 7.99 14.14 5.88
CA ALA A 259 9.39 14.61 5.93
C ALA A 259 10.01 14.75 4.54
N VAL A 260 9.65 13.86 3.59
CA VAL A 260 10.15 13.91 2.20
C VAL A 260 9.39 14.95 1.40
N THR A 261 8.06 14.96 1.49
CA THR A 261 7.21 15.87 0.72
C THR A 261 7.43 17.33 1.12
N ALA A 262 7.77 17.60 2.40
CA ALA A 262 8.15 18.95 2.87
C ALA A 262 9.44 19.44 2.22
N LYS A 263 10.48 18.59 2.12
CA LYS A 263 11.76 18.92 1.49
C LYS A 263 11.61 19.15 -0.02
N ARG A 264 10.74 18.39 -0.66
CA ARG A 264 10.55 18.38 -2.11
C ARG A 264 9.46 19.30 -2.61
N ASN A 265 8.68 19.93 -1.73
CA ASN A 265 7.46 20.66 -2.05
C ASN A 265 6.43 19.80 -2.84
N SER A 266 6.44 18.47 -2.65
CA SER A 266 5.63 17.53 -3.38
C SER A 266 4.30 17.18 -2.68
N ARG A 267 4.03 17.73 -1.49
CA ARG A 267 2.83 17.41 -0.71
C ARG A 267 1.50 17.58 -1.49
N PRO A 268 1.30 18.65 -2.29
CA PRO A 268 0.07 18.77 -3.08
C PRO A 268 -0.11 17.64 -4.09
N LEU A 269 0.97 17.24 -4.77
CA LEU A 269 0.96 16.13 -5.73
C LEU A 269 0.73 14.79 -5.02
N ALA A 270 1.44 14.55 -3.91
CA ALA A 270 1.29 13.34 -3.08
C ALA A 270 -0.15 13.20 -2.55
N LYS A 271 -0.74 14.31 -2.05
CA LYS A 271 -2.12 14.31 -1.57
C LYS A 271 -3.10 14.01 -2.71
N ALA A 272 -2.97 14.67 -3.85
CA ALA A 272 -3.84 14.44 -5.00
C ALA A 272 -3.76 13.00 -5.51
N TYR A 273 -2.55 12.39 -5.47
CA TYR A 273 -2.36 10.99 -5.85
C TYR A 273 -3.09 10.03 -4.90
N LEU A 274 -3.00 10.26 -3.60
CA LEU A 274 -3.72 9.41 -2.63
C LEU A 274 -5.23 9.68 -2.66
N ASP A 275 -5.68 10.94 -2.80
CA ASP A 275 -7.11 11.28 -2.98
C ASP A 275 -7.71 10.56 -4.21
N PHE A 276 -6.91 10.40 -5.28
CA PHE A 276 -7.36 9.71 -6.49
C PHE A 276 -7.77 8.27 -6.21
N LEU A 277 -7.10 7.57 -5.29
CA LEU A 277 -7.44 6.20 -4.90
C LEU A 277 -8.85 6.07 -4.30
N PHE A 278 -9.36 7.14 -3.67
CA PHE A 278 -10.71 7.20 -3.10
C PHE A 278 -11.75 7.79 -4.06
N SER A 279 -11.33 8.27 -5.23
CA SER A 279 -12.27 8.78 -6.23
C SER A 279 -13.04 7.64 -6.91
N PRO A 280 -14.25 7.90 -7.47
CA PRO A 280 -14.99 6.86 -8.21
C PRO A 280 -14.18 6.19 -9.30
N GLU A 281 -13.35 6.94 -10.03
CA GLU A 281 -12.46 6.41 -11.07
C GLU A 281 -11.37 5.50 -10.48
N GLY A 282 -10.71 5.95 -9.39
CA GLY A 282 -9.71 5.13 -8.69
C GLY A 282 -10.31 3.85 -8.13
N GLN A 283 -11.52 3.92 -7.56
CA GLN A 283 -12.23 2.78 -7.01
C GLN A 283 -12.68 1.78 -8.09
N ASP A 284 -13.06 2.26 -9.27
CA ASP A 284 -13.37 1.40 -10.43
C ASP A 284 -12.11 0.63 -10.89
N ILE A 285 -10.95 1.31 -10.99
CA ILE A 285 -9.67 0.68 -11.32
C ILE A 285 -9.25 -0.34 -10.25
N ILE A 286 -9.42 -0.02 -8.97
CA ILE A 286 -9.15 -0.91 -7.85
C ILE A 286 -9.96 -2.21 -7.99
N ALA A 287 -11.27 -2.10 -8.20
CA ALA A 287 -12.15 -3.24 -8.38
C ALA A 287 -11.83 -4.05 -9.65
N ALA A 288 -11.49 -3.38 -10.75
CA ALA A 288 -11.06 -4.01 -12.00
C ALA A 288 -9.78 -4.86 -11.84
N ASN A 289 -8.93 -4.50 -10.87
CA ASN A 289 -7.72 -5.25 -10.48
C ASN A 289 -7.96 -6.27 -9.36
N SER A 290 -9.22 -6.62 -9.09
CA SER A 290 -9.62 -7.63 -8.09
C SER A 290 -9.22 -7.31 -6.64
N PHE A 291 -9.11 -6.03 -6.32
CA PHE A 291 -9.10 -5.54 -4.94
C PHE A 291 -10.50 -5.10 -4.54
N ARG A 292 -10.92 -5.37 -3.30
CA ARG A 292 -12.23 -5.03 -2.77
C ARG A 292 -12.31 -3.51 -2.52
N PRO A 293 -13.07 -2.76 -3.36
CA PRO A 293 -13.14 -1.31 -3.25
C PRO A 293 -13.95 -0.89 -2.01
N ARG A 294 -13.77 0.36 -1.60
CA ARG A 294 -14.61 0.99 -0.56
C ARG A 294 -15.88 1.62 -1.13
N ASP A 295 -15.92 1.88 -2.43
CA ASP A 295 -17.08 2.43 -3.13
C ASP A 295 -18.11 1.31 -3.40
N PRO A 296 -19.36 1.44 -2.88
CA PRO A 296 -20.40 0.44 -3.10
C PRO A 296 -20.81 0.27 -4.57
N ALA A 297 -20.73 1.33 -5.39
CA ALA A 297 -21.07 1.26 -6.80
C ALA A 297 -20.02 0.46 -7.57
N ALA A 298 -18.74 0.68 -7.29
CA ALA A 298 -17.66 -0.12 -7.85
C ALA A 298 -17.76 -1.59 -7.39
N LEU A 299 -18.05 -1.84 -6.10
CA LEU A 299 -18.24 -3.20 -5.59
C LEU A 299 -19.41 -3.91 -6.29
N ALA A 300 -20.54 -3.23 -6.48
CA ALA A 300 -21.71 -3.78 -7.17
C ALA A 300 -21.43 -4.10 -8.66
N LYS A 301 -20.68 -3.22 -9.35
CA LYS A 301 -20.29 -3.41 -10.75
C LYS A 301 -19.43 -4.66 -10.96
N TYR A 302 -18.56 -4.98 -10.01
CA TYR A 302 -17.61 -6.09 -10.11
C TYR A 302 -17.95 -7.26 -9.15
N LYS A 303 -19.19 -7.36 -8.68
CA LYS A 303 -19.63 -8.35 -7.67
C LYS A 303 -19.22 -9.80 -7.98
N GLU A 304 -19.19 -10.18 -9.25
CA GLU A 304 -18.81 -11.54 -9.68
C GLU A 304 -17.32 -11.87 -9.39
N ARG A 305 -16.49 -10.87 -9.15
CA ARG A 305 -15.07 -11.03 -8.79
C ARG A 305 -14.87 -11.23 -7.29
N PHE A 306 -15.89 -10.91 -6.48
CA PHE A 306 -15.81 -10.86 -5.02
C PHE A 306 -16.88 -11.77 -4.40
N PRO A 307 -16.70 -13.10 -4.44
CA PRO A 307 -17.63 -14.00 -3.80
C PRO A 307 -17.70 -13.70 -2.30
N PRO A 308 -18.86 -13.95 -1.67
CA PRO A 308 -18.99 -13.81 -0.23
C PRO A 308 -17.97 -14.72 0.50
N ILE A 309 -17.26 -14.15 1.45
CA ILE A 309 -16.34 -14.87 2.32
C ILE A 309 -16.49 -14.34 3.75
N GLN A 310 -16.49 -15.24 4.72
CA GLN A 310 -16.45 -14.84 6.11
C GLN A 310 -15.05 -14.36 6.47
N VAL A 311 -14.94 -13.12 6.95
CA VAL A 311 -13.69 -12.54 7.38
C VAL A 311 -13.76 -12.11 8.85
N PHE A 312 -12.59 -12.05 9.49
CA PHE A 312 -12.40 -11.36 10.77
C PHE A 312 -11.42 -10.21 10.59
N HIS A 313 -11.44 -9.27 11.54
CA HIS A 313 -10.48 -8.17 11.62
C HIS A 313 -9.45 -8.46 12.72
N VAL A 314 -8.24 -7.95 12.54
CA VAL A 314 -7.14 -8.10 13.52
C VAL A 314 -7.56 -7.54 14.87
N GLU A 315 -8.25 -6.41 14.86
CA GLU A 315 -8.74 -5.71 16.04
C GLU A 315 -9.73 -6.55 16.85
N ASP A 316 -10.67 -7.18 16.17
CA ASP A 316 -11.79 -7.90 16.80
C ASP A 316 -11.40 -9.27 17.37
N LEU A 317 -10.60 -10.03 16.61
CA LEU A 317 -10.29 -11.42 16.99
C LEU A 317 -8.93 -11.57 17.68
N LEU A 318 -7.95 -10.75 17.31
CA LEU A 318 -6.56 -10.90 17.76
C LEU A 318 -6.13 -9.78 18.73
N GLY A 319 -7.00 -8.83 19.04
CA GLY A 319 -6.77 -7.75 20.00
C GLY A 319 -5.93 -6.59 19.47
N GLY A 320 -5.88 -6.43 18.15
CA GLY A 320 -5.23 -5.31 17.48
C GLY A 320 -3.76 -5.55 17.11
N TRP A 321 -3.25 -4.66 16.25
CA TRP A 321 -1.91 -4.81 15.68
C TRP A 321 -0.79 -4.71 16.71
N ASP A 322 -0.90 -3.89 17.76
CA ASP A 322 0.12 -3.77 18.80
C ASP A 322 0.32 -5.10 19.54
N LYS A 323 -0.80 -5.74 19.91
CA LYS A 323 -0.77 -7.07 20.51
C LYS A 323 -0.20 -8.11 19.55
N VAL A 324 -0.63 -8.10 18.29
CA VAL A 324 -0.15 -9.03 17.26
C VAL A 324 1.35 -8.86 17.03
N GLN A 325 1.87 -7.65 16.94
CA GLN A 325 3.30 -7.41 16.79
C GLN A 325 4.09 -7.98 17.98
N LYS A 326 3.63 -7.72 19.20
CA LYS A 326 4.27 -8.19 20.42
C LYS A 326 4.24 -9.72 20.53
N ASP A 327 3.07 -10.32 20.34
CA ASP A 327 2.85 -11.73 20.68
C ASP A 327 3.28 -12.68 19.55
N HIS A 328 3.30 -12.20 18.30
CA HIS A 328 3.57 -13.06 17.14
C HIS A 328 4.86 -12.72 16.38
N PHE A 329 5.22 -11.43 16.24
CA PHE A 329 6.28 -11.03 15.30
C PHE A 329 7.49 -10.36 15.94
N ALA A 330 7.45 -10.00 17.23
CA ALA A 330 8.63 -9.58 17.96
C ALA A 330 9.68 -10.71 18.00
N ASP A 331 10.93 -10.36 18.26
CA ASP A 331 12.00 -11.35 18.34
C ASP A 331 11.73 -12.34 19.49
N GLY A 332 11.82 -13.63 19.16
CA GLY A 332 11.51 -14.72 20.08
C GLY A 332 10.01 -14.96 20.34
N ALA A 333 9.10 -14.22 19.68
CA ALA A 333 7.66 -14.40 19.80
C ALA A 333 7.16 -15.68 19.09
N ASN A 334 5.83 -15.88 19.05
CA ASN A 334 5.20 -17.12 18.57
C ASN A 334 5.70 -17.56 17.19
N TYR A 335 5.88 -16.66 16.23
CA TYR A 335 6.37 -17.03 14.91
C TYR A 335 7.80 -17.63 14.98
N ASP A 336 8.70 -16.98 15.70
CA ASP A 336 10.08 -17.47 15.86
C ASP A 336 10.12 -18.82 16.58
N GLN A 337 9.30 -19.02 17.61
CA GLN A 337 9.18 -20.28 18.33
C GLN A 337 8.65 -21.42 17.43
N ILE A 338 7.67 -21.13 16.58
CA ILE A 338 7.15 -22.08 15.60
C ILE A 338 8.26 -22.47 14.61
N MET A 339 9.01 -21.49 14.11
CA MET A 339 10.06 -21.73 13.11
C MET A 339 11.27 -22.46 13.70
N ALA A 340 11.63 -22.22 14.96
CA ALA A 340 12.69 -22.93 15.65
C ALA A 340 12.37 -24.42 15.93
N GLY A 341 11.09 -24.78 15.95
CA GLY A 341 10.63 -26.14 16.20
C GLY A 341 10.21 -26.92 14.94
N ARG A 342 10.65 -26.48 13.75
CA ARG A 342 10.40 -27.13 12.44
C ARG A 342 11.30 -28.34 12.23
#